data_214644eca26e5d4eb2f1bbde04510b4f
#
_entry.id   214644eca26e5d4eb2f1bbde04510b4f
#
_cell.length_a   1.000
_cell.length_b   1.000
_cell.length_c   1.000
_cell.angle_alpha   90.00
_cell.angle_beta   90.00
_cell.angle_gamma   90.00
#
_symmetry.space_group_name_H-M   'P 1'
#
loop_
_entity.id
_entity.type
_entity.pdbx_description
1 polymer ?
#
loop_
_entity_poly.entity_id
_entity_poly.type
_entity_poly.pdbx_seq_one_letter_code
_entity_poly.pdbx_strand_id
1 'polypeptide(L)'
;MKRSIAFALICSFTISLWAQTFKGRVVDLAGNPIPYAALYLKELKTGFTTDDNGCFQTSLPAGQYTCEVSSLGFAGQTFSFSISAGDVEKNIVLSEQIYSLREVNVVKGAEDPAYSVMRKAIANAPYYRTQVKGFRAGTYLKGTGKMKTIPAILKLSKEVRKESKEFLGKLFVMEEQRVVTFKAPSTWENQVKAYSNSFPEEMEVRIGLTTINFYEPTIFDKVSPLSAGAFSYYRFKLEGCYSEGNHLINKIKVIPKQDSPRLVSGDLYIVEDLWCVSAAEFSIRMSGLKATVKATCKEVQPSVFLATSTSM
;
A
#
# COMPACT_ATOMS: atom_id res chain seq x y z
N MET A 1 -20.36 19.99 -70.92
CA MET A 1 -20.41 20.28 -69.42
C MET A 1 -19.72 19.11 -68.68
N LYS A 2 -18.50 19.28 -68.36
CA LYS A 2 -17.70 18.24 -67.61
C LYS A 2 -17.65 18.68 -66.16
N ARG A 3 -18.27 17.92 -65.24
CA ARG A 3 -18.16 18.12 -63.81
C ARG A 3 -16.95 17.34 -63.33
N SER A 4 -15.89 18.08 -62.96
CA SER A 4 -14.72 17.54 -62.28
C SER A 4 -15.05 17.32 -60.80
N ILE A 5 -15.07 16.06 -60.39
CA ILE A 5 -15.18 15.68 -58.97
C ILE A 5 -13.76 15.72 -58.41
N ALA A 6 -13.44 16.75 -57.60
CA ALA A 6 -12.22 16.80 -56.82
C ALA A 6 -12.36 15.86 -55.60
N PHE A 7 -11.66 14.73 -55.62
CA PHE A 7 -11.55 13.81 -54.52
C PHE A 7 -10.53 14.38 -53.55
N ALA A 8 -11.02 15.04 -52.49
CA ALA A 8 -10.18 15.51 -51.41
C ALA A 8 -9.71 14.30 -50.57
N LEU A 9 -8.48 13.90 -50.78
CA LEU A 9 -7.80 12.87 -49.98
C LEU A 9 -7.49 13.47 -48.59
N ILE A 10 -8.39 13.29 -47.63
CA ILE A 10 -8.13 13.60 -46.22
C ILE A 10 -7.16 12.54 -45.73
N CYS A 11 -5.89 12.84 -45.76
CA CYS A 11 -4.85 12.07 -45.06
C CYS A 11 -5.11 12.22 -43.57
N SER A 12 -5.84 11.29 -42.97
CA SER A 12 -5.97 11.13 -41.53
C SER A 12 -4.59 10.73 -41.01
N PHE A 13 -3.85 11.72 -40.54
CA PHE A 13 -2.62 11.47 -39.76
C PHE A 13 -3.08 10.86 -38.44
N THR A 14 -3.20 9.56 -38.39
CA THR A 14 -3.32 8.84 -37.12
C THR A 14 -1.99 8.98 -36.41
N ILE A 15 -1.90 9.97 -35.51
CA ILE A 15 -0.82 10.04 -34.54
C ILE A 15 -0.99 8.81 -33.66
N SER A 16 -0.28 7.74 -34.00
CA SER A 16 -0.14 6.59 -33.11
C SER A 16 0.61 7.10 -31.88
N LEU A 17 -0.13 7.37 -30.81
CA LEU A 17 0.44 7.59 -29.49
C LEU A 17 1.09 6.26 -29.07
N TRP A 18 2.35 6.10 -29.39
CA TRP A 18 3.15 4.98 -28.93
C TRP A 18 3.37 5.20 -27.44
N ALA A 19 2.59 4.52 -26.63
CA ALA A 19 2.85 4.44 -25.21
C ALA A 19 4.16 3.69 -25.05
N GLN A 20 5.15 4.36 -24.46
CA GLN A 20 6.47 3.80 -24.22
C GLN A 20 6.51 3.19 -22.83
N THR A 21 7.39 2.23 -22.64
CA THR A 21 7.47 1.49 -21.40
C THR A 21 8.46 2.15 -20.46
N PHE A 22 8.03 2.50 -19.26
CA PHE A 22 8.88 2.78 -18.12
C PHE A 22 8.98 1.54 -17.25
N LYS A 23 10.17 0.97 -17.12
CA LYS A 23 10.43 -0.26 -16.41
C LYS A 23 11.69 -0.17 -15.57
N GLY A 24 11.85 -1.08 -14.64
CA GLY A 24 13.04 -1.16 -13.81
C GLY A 24 12.84 -2.01 -12.56
N ARG A 25 13.75 -1.83 -11.62
CA ARG A 25 13.77 -2.57 -10.37
C ARG A 25 14.06 -1.65 -9.20
N VAL A 26 13.39 -1.88 -8.07
CA VAL A 26 13.68 -1.23 -6.79
C VAL A 26 14.39 -2.24 -5.90
N VAL A 27 15.56 -1.87 -5.40
CA VAL A 27 16.42 -2.71 -4.56
C VAL A 27 16.93 -1.95 -3.35
N ASP A 28 17.41 -2.67 -2.34
CA ASP A 28 18.16 -2.09 -1.22
C ASP A 28 19.65 -1.89 -1.59
N LEU A 29 20.44 -1.36 -0.66
CA LEU A 29 21.88 -1.16 -0.82
C LEU A 29 22.67 -2.47 -1.00
N ALA A 30 22.14 -3.60 -0.56
CA ALA A 30 22.74 -4.91 -0.73
C ALA A 30 22.29 -5.58 -2.05
N GLY A 31 21.42 -4.93 -2.85
CA GLY A 31 20.90 -5.46 -4.10
C GLY A 31 19.69 -6.39 -3.93
N ASN A 32 19.16 -6.56 -2.70
CA ASN A 32 17.96 -7.35 -2.49
C ASN A 32 16.73 -6.62 -3.04
N PRO A 33 15.78 -7.35 -3.65
CA PRO A 33 14.56 -6.73 -4.17
C PRO A 33 13.71 -6.13 -3.05
N ILE A 34 13.10 -4.98 -3.31
CA ILE A 34 12.10 -4.37 -2.44
C ILE A 34 10.72 -4.60 -3.08
N PRO A 35 9.97 -5.62 -2.63
CA PRO A 35 8.65 -5.89 -3.15
C PRO A 35 7.64 -4.84 -2.66
N TYR A 36 6.64 -4.58 -3.52
CA TYR A 36 5.53 -3.68 -3.24
C TYR A 36 5.94 -2.24 -2.88
N ALA A 37 7.12 -1.80 -3.30
CA ALA A 37 7.50 -0.39 -3.23
C ALA A 37 6.52 0.41 -4.09
N ALA A 38 5.99 1.50 -3.53
CA ALA A 38 5.08 2.40 -4.24
C ALA A 38 5.87 3.40 -5.08
N LEU A 39 5.49 3.54 -6.35
CA LEU A 39 5.99 4.55 -7.27
C LEU A 39 4.83 5.47 -7.64
N TYR A 40 4.97 6.76 -7.41
CA TYR A 40 3.93 7.77 -7.68
C TYR A 40 4.43 8.80 -8.69
N LEU A 41 3.69 9.00 -9.78
CA LEU A 41 3.96 9.99 -10.81
C LEU A 41 3.14 11.24 -10.56
N LYS A 42 3.81 12.35 -10.23
CA LYS A 42 3.15 13.61 -9.84
C LYS A 42 2.28 14.20 -10.94
N GLU A 43 2.78 14.20 -12.17
CA GLU A 43 2.13 14.82 -13.32
C GLU A 43 0.85 14.10 -13.71
N LEU A 44 0.85 12.78 -13.64
CA LEU A 44 -0.31 11.94 -13.96
C LEU A 44 -1.23 11.70 -12.76
N LYS A 45 -0.77 12.05 -11.55
CA LYS A 45 -1.46 11.76 -10.28
C LYS A 45 -1.85 10.27 -10.17
N THR A 46 -0.98 9.40 -10.65
CA THR A 46 -1.17 7.96 -10.64
C THR A 46 0.03 7.27 -10.02
N GLY A 47 -0.18 6.05 -9.53
CA GLY A 47 0.89 5.24 -8.93
C GLY A 47 0.78 3.79 -9.36
N PHE A 48 1.86 3.08 -9.16
CA PHE A 48 1.98 1.64 -9.36
C PHE A 48 2.96 1.09 -8.33
N THR A 49 3.08 -0.23 -8.25
CA THR A 49 3.95 -0.89 -7.26
C THR A 49 4.89 -1.85 -7.94
N THR A 50 6.00 -2.17 -7.26
CA THR A 50 6.85 -3.29 -7.65
C THR A 50 6.17 -4.63 -7.39
N ASP A 51 6.61 -5.67 -8.10
CA ASP A 51 6.22 -7.06 -7.88
C ASP A 51 7.05 -7.72 -6.74
N ASP A 52 6.90 -9.03 -6.55
CA ASP A 52 7.65 -9.84 -5.55
C ASP A 52 9.17 -9.79 -5.75
N ASN A 53 9.64 -9.50 -6.96
CA ASN A 53 11.04 -9.41 -7.31
C ASN A 53 11.56 -7.97 -7.33
N GLY A 54 10.76 -7.02 -6.84
CA GLY A 54 11.08 -5.60 -6.86
C GLY A 54 11.00 -4.97 -8.27
N CYS A 55 10.47 -5.67 -9.28
CA CYS A 55 10.37 -5.17 -10.64
C CYS A 55 9.09 -4.35 -10.84
N PHE A 56 9.18 -3.33 -11.69
CA PHE A 56 8.01 -2.56 -12.13
C PHE A 56 8.04 -2.36 -13.64
N GLN A 57 6.84 -2.21 -14.20
CA GLN A 57 6.65 -1.86 -15.60
C GLN A 57 5.31 -1.12 -15.75
N THR A 58 5.32 0.00 -16.46
CA THR A 58 4.13 0.77 -16.79
C THR A 58 4.30 1.44 -18.16
N SER A 59 3.19 1.69 -18.84
CA SER A 59 3.19 2.41 -20.14
C SER A 59 2.84 3.87 -19.90
N LEU A 60 3.67 4.77 -20.42
CA LEU A 60 3.53 6.21 -20.24
C LEU A 60 3.55 6.93 -21.59
N PRO A 61 2.76 7.99 -21.77
CA PRO A 61 2.92 8.91 -22.90
C PRO A 61 4.27 9.61 -22.90
N ALA A 62 4.68 10.16 -24.03
CA ALA A 62 5.86 11.04 -24.09
C ALA A 62 5.64 12.25 -23.17
N GLY A 63 6.64 12.62 -22.38
CA GLY A 63 6.55 13.70 -21.41
C GLY A 63 7.69 13.71 -20.39
N GLN A 64 7.67 14.68 -19.49
CA GLN A 64 8.53 14.75 -18.32
C GLN A 64 7.76 14.33 -17.08
N TYR A 65 8.39 13.53 -16.24
CA TYR A 65 7.77 12.95 -15.06
C TYR A 65 8.66 13.08 -13.84
N THR A 66 8.01 13.35 -12.70
CA THR A 66 8.63 13.27 -11.38
C THR A 66 8.04 12.06 -10.65
N CYS A 67 8.89 11.10 -10.34
CA CYS A 67 8.52 9.88 -9.64
C CYS A 67 8.95 9.97 -8.17
N GLU A 68 8.01 9.76 -7.28
CA GLU A 68 8.27 9.51 -5.86
C GLU A 68 8.22 8.02 -5.60
N VAL A 69 9.27 7.48 -5.01
CA VAL A 69 9.36 6.06 -4.63
C VAL A 69 9.40 5.96 -3.12
N SER A 70 8.58 5.10 -2.56
CA SER A 70 8.51 4.87 -1.12
C SER A 70 8.25 3.40 -0.81
N SER A 71 8.86 2.93 0.26
CA SER A 71 8.58 1.62 0.86
C SER A 71 8.77 1.70 2.35
N LEU A 72 7.95 0.99 3.11
CA LEU A 72 8.05 0.98 4.57
C LEU A 72 9.38 0.37 5.00
N GLY A 73 10.09 1.08 5.87
CA GLY A 73 11.43 0.69 6.32
C GLY A 73 12.57 1.24 5.48
N PHE A 74 12.27 2.01 4.42
CA PHE A 74 13.25 2.61 3.53
C PHE A 74 13.07 4.11 3.42
N ALA A 75 14.17 4.84 3.25
CA ALA A 75 14.14 6.26 2.94
C ALA A 75 13.55 6.47 1.54
N GLY A 76 12.50 7.27 1.43
CA GLY A 76 11.87 7.58 0.16
C GLY A 76 12.80 8.38 -0.76
N GLN A 77 12.65 8.19 -2.07
CA GLN A 77 13.44 8.87 -3.09
C GLN A 77 12.53 9.56 -4.12
N THR A 78 12.92 10.76 -4.54
CA THR A 78 12.26 11.47 -5.65
C THR A 78 13.25 11.71 -6.77
N PHE A 79 12.87 11.44 -8.01
CA PHE A 79 13.67 11.73 -9.20
C PHE A 79 12.80 12.13 -10.38
N SER A 80 13.40 12.84 -11.33
CA SER A 80 12.73 13.18 -12.58
C SER A 80 13.33 12.39 -13.75
N PHE A 81 12.52 12.10 -14.73
CA PHE A 81 12.91 11.45 -15.99
C PHE A 81 12.02 11.93 -17.14
N SER A 82 12.47 11.69 -18.36
CA SER A 82 11.71 12.04 -19.57
C SER A 82 11.50 10.81 -20.44
N ILE A 83 10.32 10.73 -21.01
CA ILE A 83 9.97 9.75 -22.05
C ILE A 83 9.85 10.53 -23.36
N SER A 84 10.71 10.22 -24.33
CA SER A 84 10.72 10.89 -25.64
C SER A 84 10.54 9.90 -26.79
N ALA A 85 11.50 9.02 -27.02
CA ALA A 85 11.48 8.03 -28.09
C ALA A 85 12.14 6.74 -27.60
N GLY A 86 11.33 5.77 -27.18
CA GLY A 86 11.78 4.47 -26.70
C GLY A 86 11.53 4.23 -25.20
N ASP A 87 11.72 2.97 -24.81
CA ASP A 87 11.57 2.53 -23.43
C ASP A 87 12.59 3.18 -22.51
N VAL A 88 12.18 3.49 -21.30
CA VAL A 88 13.05 4.00 -20.23
C VAL A 88 13.19 2.90 -19.17
N GLU A 89 14.44 2.50 -18.92
CA GLU A 89 14.76 1.56 -17.84
C GLU A 89 15.53 2.29 -16.73
N LYS A 90 15.08 2.10 -15.48
CA LYS A 90 15.73 2.72 -14.32
C LYS A 90 15.71 1.80 -13.11
N ASN A 91 16.89 1.44 -12.64
CA ASN A 91 17.04 0.77 -11.35
C ASN A 91 17.12 1.82 -10.24
N ILE A 92 16.37 1.58 -9.16
CA ILE A 92 16.21 2.49 -8.03
C ILE A 92 16.74 1.79 -6.78
N VAL A 93 17.68 2.43 -6.11
CA VAL A 93 18.25 1.91 -4.87
C VAL A 93 17.71 2.73 -3.71
N LEU A 94 16.98 2.11 -2.80
CA LEU A 94 16.54 2.74 -1.56
C LEU A 94 17.47 2.34 -0.42
N SER A 95 17.89 3.29 0.37
CA SER A 95 18.59 3.02 1.62
C SER A 95 17.60 2.60 2.71
N GLU A 96 17.97 1.60 3.50
CA GLU A 96 17.20 1.28 4.70
C GLU A 96 17.14 2.50 5.61
N GLN A 97 15.98 2.72 6.19
CA GLN A 97 15.82 3.74 7.20
C GLN A 97 16.44 3.23 8.50
N ILE A 98 17.66 3.70 8.77
CA ILE A 98 18.38 3.33 9.98
C ILE A 98 17.65 3.95 11.16
N TYR A 99 16.99 3.10 11.94
CA TYR A 99 16.42 3.51 13.20
C TYR A 99 17.57 3.77 14.18
N SER A 100 17.89 5.02 14.41
CA SER A 100 18.79 5.39 15.49
C SER A 100 18.09 5.02 16.80
N LEU A 101 18.49 3.89 17.37
CA LEU A 101 18.10 3.54 18.72
C LEU A 101 18.67 4.64 19.64
N ARG A 102 17.84 5.59 20.07
CA ARG A 102 18.17 6.23 21.33
C ARG A 102 18.22 5.10 22.33
N GLU A 103 19.41 4.84 22.88
CA GLU A 103 19.58 3.93 23.98
C GLU A 103 18.63 4.37 25.11
N VAL A 104 17.48 3.73 25.15
CA VAL A 104 16.57 3.87 26.27
C VAL A 104 17.19 3.00 27.35
N ASN A 105 17.92 3.61 28.29
CA ASN A 105 18.37 2.94 29.49
C ASN A 105 17.13 2.44 30.23
N VAL A 106 16.70 1.21 29.93
CA VAL A 106 15.63 0.55 30.66
C VAL A 106 16.19 0.16 32.02
N VAL A 107 15.93 0.99 32.99
CA VAL A 107 16.20 0.67 34.39
C VAL A 107 15.42 -0.61 34.68
N LYS A 108 16.12 -1.63 35.23
CA LYS A 108 15.52 -2.94 35.55
C LYS A 108 14.30 -2.73 36.45
N GLY A 109 13.11 -3.09 35.92
CA GLY A 109 11.83 -2.89 36.62
C GLY A 109 11.02 -1.66 36.16
N ALA A 110 11.54 -0.79 35.26
CA ALA A 110 10.78 0.29 34.68
C ALA A 110 9.84 -0.23 33.56
N GLU A 111 8.73 0.44 33.40
CA GLU A 111 7.78 0.15 32.31
C GLU A 111 8.42 0.52 30.96
N ASP A 112 8.19 -0.29 29.92
CA ASP A 112 8.69 -0.01 28.57
C ASP A 112 8.12 1.34 28.07
N PRO A 113 8.95 2.24 27.52
CA PRO A 113 8.52 3.55 27.02
C PRO A 113 7.40 3.49 25.98
N ALA A 114 7.28 2.37 25.26
CA ALA A 114 6.16 2.12 24.36
C ALA A 114 4.80 2.34 25.02
N TYR A 115 4.65 2.02 26.29
CA TYR A 115 3.38 2.19 27.00
C TYR A 115 3.00 3.65 27.17
N SER A 116 3.96 4.55 27.39
CA SER A 116 3.73 5.99 27.43
C SER A 116 3.25 6.51 26.08
N VAL A 117 3.93 6.11 24.99
CA VAL A 117 3.55 6.48 23.62
C VAL A 117 2.15 5.95 23.30
N MET A 118 1.89 4.67 23.58
CA MET A 118 0.60 4.04 23.28
C MET A 118 -0.57 4.63 24.09
N ARG A 119 -0.35 5.01 25.37
CA ARG A 119 -1.39 5.70 26.15
C ARG A 119 -1.80 7.01 25.48
N LYS A 120 -0.82 7.80 25.00
CA LYS A 120 -1.09 9.06 24.30
C LYS A 120 -1.77 8.81 22.95
N ALA A 121 -1.29 7.85 22.16
CA ALA A 121 -1.90 7.49 20.87
C ALA A 121 -3.35 6.99 21.04
N ILE A 122 -3.61 6.12 22.01
CA ILE A 122 -4.96 5.62 22.32
C ILE A 122 -5.86 6.75 22.83
N ALA A 123 -5.35 7.65 23.68
CA ALA A 123 -6.12 8.80 24.16
C ALA A 123 -6.52 9.75 23.02
N ASN A 124 -5.69 9.88 22.00
CA ASN A 124 -5.94 10.73 20.82
C ASN A 124 -6.75 10.00 19.72
N ALA A 125 -6.90 8.69 19.79
CA ALA A 125 -7.61 7.92 18.76
C ALA A 125 -9.05 8.43 18.45
N PRO A 126 -9.89 8.83 19.46
CA PRO A 126 -11.20 9.39 19.17
C PRO A 126 -11.15 10.69 18.36
N TYR A 127 -10.14 11.55 18.59
CA TYR A 127 -9.93 12.76 17.82
C TYR A 127 -9.59 12.42 16.37
N TYR A 128 -8.56 11.58 16.13
CA TYR A 128 -8.12 11.22 14.79
C TYR A 128 -9.18 10.45 14.00
N ARG A 129 -9.99 9.64 14.66
CA ARG A 129 -11.10 8.93 14.03
C ARG A 129 -12.10 9.89 13.37
N THR A 130 -12.28 11.08 13.93
CA THR A 130 -13.30 12.06 13.50
C THR A 130 -12.70 13.36 12.93
N GLN A 131 -11.37 13.48 12.89
CA GLN A 131 -10.67 14.68 12.43
C GLN A 131 -11.03 15.02 10.98
N VAL A 132 -11.01 14.03 10.11
CA VAL A 132 -11.28 14.22 8.68
C VAL A 132 -12.77 14.19 8.43
N LYS A 133 -13.33 15.33 7.99
CA LYS A 133 -14.77 15.46 7.69
C LYS A 133 -15.11 15.04 6.28
N GLY A 134 -14.15 15.05 5.38
CA GLY A 134 -14.31 14.58 4.01
C GLY A 134 -13.05 14.72 3.20
N PHE A 135 -12.90 13.84 2.21
CA PHE A 135 -11.86 13.93 1.20
C PHE A 135 -12.32 13.28 -0.09
N ARG A 136 -11.63 13.63 -1.16
CA ARG A 136 -11.75 12.96 -2.47
C ARG A 136 -10.34 12.61 -2.95
N ALA A 137 -10.13 11.36 -3.28
CA ALA A 137 -8.82 10.87 -3.70
C ALA A 137 -8.94 9.94 -4.91
N GLY A 138 -8.01 10.05 -5.84
CA GLY A 138 -7.75 9.00 -6.83
C GLY A 138 -6.99 7.86 -6.17
N THR A 139 -7.43 6.62 -6.39
CA THR A 139 -6.76 5.44 -5.88
C THR A 139 -6.46 4.47 -7.01
N TYR A 140 -5.34 3.81 -6.91
CA TYR A 140 -4.93 2.73 -7.76
C TYR A 140 -4.73 1.47 -6.93
N LEU A 141 -5.38 0.39 -7.33
CA LEU A 141 -5.28 -0.92 -6.71
C LEU A 141 -4.70 -1.89 -7.73
N LYS A 142 -3.67 -2.62 -7.34
CA LYS A 142 -3.12 -3.73 -8.10
C LYS A 142 -3.09 -4.97 -7.22
N GLY A 143 -3.69 -6.05 -7.71
CA GLY A 143 -3.65 -7.37 -7.09
C GLY A 143 -2.94 -8.35 -8.02
N THR A 144 -2.06 -9.19 -7.48
CA THR A 144 -1.46 -10.28 -8.22
C THR A 144 -1.66 -11.58 -7.46
N GLY A 145 -1.86 -12.66 -8.19
CA GLY A 145 -2.00 -14.00 -7.59
C GLY A 145 -1.40 -15.06 -8.49
N LYS A 146 -0.77 -16.04 -7.86
CA LYS A 146 -0.23 -17.22 -8.56
C LYS A 146 -0.54 -18.49 -7.77
N MET A 147 -1.24 -19.41 -8.38
CA MET A 147 -1.48 -20.72 -7.77
C MET A 147 -0.21 -21.57 -7.89
N LYS A 148 0.51 -21.76 -6.78
CA LYS A 148 1.71 -22.60 -6.72
C LYS A 148 1.36 -24.08 -6.56
N THR A 149 0.30 -24.41 -5.82
CA THR A 149 -0.16 -25.78 -5.56
C THR A 149 -1.68 -25.80 -5.51
N ILE A 150 -2.28 -26.94 -5.92
CA ILE A 150 -3.73 -27.12 -5.79
C ILE A 150 -4.03 -27.43 -4.31
N PRO A 151 -4.84 -26.63 -3.62
CA PRO A 151 -5.27 -26.89 -2.24
C PRO A 151 -5.90 -28.27 -2.10
N ALA A 152 -5.71 -28.92 -0.95
CA ALA A 152 -6.21 -30.27 -0.72
C ALA A 152 -7.74 -30.41 -0.90
N ILE A 153 -8.49 -29.37 -0.50
CA ILE A 153 -9.94 -29.30 -0.63
C ILE A 153 -10.40 -29.34 -2.10
N LEU A 154 -9.64 -28.74 -3.02
CA LEU A 154 -9.95 -28.72 -4.44
C LEU A 154 -9.55 -30.05 -5.15
N LYS A 155 -8.84 -30.93 -4.46
CA LYS A 155 -8.48 -32.27 -4.99
C LYS A 155 -9.59 -33.29 -4.80
N LEU A 156 -10.63 -32.98 -4.04
CA LEU A 156 -11.72 -33.92 -3.72
C LEU A 156 -12.65 -34.19 -4.90
N SER A 157 -12.82 -33.25 -5.84
CA SER A 157 -13.57 -33.44 -7.08
C SER A 157 -12.63 -33.62 -8.27
N LYS A 158 -12.93 -34.54 -9.17
CA LYS A 158 -12.14 -34.75 -10.40
C LYS A 158 -12.28 -33.60 -11.39
N GLU A 159 -13.49 -32.98 -11.50
CA GLU A 159 -13.78 -31.87 -12.37
C GLU A 159 -13.02 -30.65 -11.88
N VAL A 160 -13.18 -30.26 -10.61
CA VAL A 160 -12.51 -29.10 -10.00
C VAL A 160 -10.98 -29.26 -10.04
N ARG A 161 -10.47 -30.48 -9.87
CA ARG A 161 -9.04 -30.77 -9.99
C ARG A 161 -8.51 -30.57 -11.41
N LYS A 162 -9.30 -30.89 -12.43
CA LYS A 162 -8.92 -30.69 -13.84
C LYS A 162 -8.85 -29.21 -14.17
N GLU A 163 -9.88 -28.44 -13.81
CA GLU A 163 -9.93 -26.99 -13.98
C GLU A 163 -8.83 -26.27 -13.21
N SER A 164 -8.61 -26.67 -11.95
CA SER A 164 -7.54 -26.07 -11.12
C SER A 164 -6.13 -26.28 -11.69
N LYS A 165 -5.89 -27.34 -12.49
CA LYS A 165 -4.61 -27.54 -13.17
C LYS A 165 -4.32 -26.49 -14.24
N GLU A 166 -5.36 -25.94 -14.85
CA GLU A 166 -5.20 -24.88 -15.86
C GLU A 166 -4.72 -23.55 -15.25
N PHE A 167 -4.97 -23.35 -13.95
CA PHE A 167 -4.54 -22.15 -13.22
C PHE A 167 -3.16 -22.32 -12.56
N LEU A 168 -2.63 -23.54 -12.54
CA LEU A 168 -1.36 -23.83 -11.89
C LEU A 168 -0.20 -23.11 -12.60
N GLY A 169 0.55 -22.30 -11.85
CA GLY A 169 1.67 -21.54 -12.36
C GLY A 169 1.33 -20.29 -13.16
N LYS A 170 0.05 -20.07 -13.51
CA LYS A 170 -0.38 -18.81 -14.15
C LYS A 170 -0.33 -17.66 -13.17
N LEU A 171 0.08 -16.50 -13.66
CA LEU A 171 0.01 -15.23 -12.96
C LEU A 171 -1.31 -14.56 -13.31
N PHE A 172 -2.10 -14.25 -12.29
CA PHE A 172 -3.32 -13.46 -12.42
C PHE A 172 -3.03 -12.04 -11.95
N VAL A 173 -3.61 -11.08 -12.63
CA VAL A 173 -3.43 -9.65 -12.33
C VAL A 173 -4.80 -8.99 -12.33
N MET A 174 -5.06 -8.16 -11.34
CA MET A 174 -6.18 -7.26 -11.27
C MET A 174 -5.64 -5.84 -11.09
N GLU A 175 -6.18 -4.92 -11.84
CA GLU A 175 -5.87 -3.50 -11.72
C GLU A 175 -7.16 -2.69 -11.70
N GLU A 176 -7.25 -1.76 -10.78
CA GLU A 176 -8.40 -0.89 -10.66
C GLU A 176 -7.98 0.54 -10.35
N GLN A 177 -8.52 1.48 -11.12
CA GLN A 177 -8.46 2.90 -10.81
C GLN A 177 -9.85 3.37 -10.38
N ARG A 178 -9.96 4.02 -9.24
CA ARG A 178 -11.20 4.58 -8.74
C ARG A 178 -11.00 5.95 -8.13
N VAL A 179 -12.06 6.71 -8.05
CA VAL A 179 -12.14 7.91 -7.22
C VAL A 179 -12.95 7.55 -5.98
N VAL A 180 -12.33 7.72 -4.83
CA VAL A 180 -12.96 7.51 -3.52
C VAL A 180 -13.33 8.86 -2.95
N THR A 181 -14.58 9.03 -2.52
CA THR A 181 -15.05 10.20 -1.79
C THR A 181 -15.54 9.75 -0.42
N PHE A 182 -14.95 10.33 0.62
CA PHE A 182 -15.40 10.15 2.00
C PHE A 182 -16.13 11.41 2.47
N LYS A 183 -17.24 11.21 3.18
CA LYS A 183 -17.96 12.24 3.93
C LYS A 183 -18.31 11.69 5.30
N ALA A 184 -17.89 12.40 6.35
CA ALA A 184 -18.21 12.02 7.70
C ALA A 184 -19.73 11.93 7.92
N PRO A 185 -20.20 11.05 8.85
CA PRO A 185 -19.40 10.21 9.72
C PRO A 185 -18.89 8.90 9.08
N SER A 186 -19.52 8.40 8.03
CA SER A 186 -19.21 7.06 7.47
C SER A 186 -19.65 6.85 6.03
N THR A 187 -19.94 7.92 5.29
CA THR A 187 -20.40 7.81 3.89
C THR A 187 -19.20 7.67 2.95
N TRP A 188 -19.20 6.59 2.20
CA TRP A 188 -18.18 6.29 1.20
C TRP A 188 -18.81 6.15 -0.17
N GLU A 189 -18.30 6.90 -1.14
CA GLU A 189 -18.67 6.80 -2.54
C GLU A 189 -17.45 6.35 -3.34
N ASN A 190 -17.60 5.29 -4.14
CA ASN A 190 -16.53 4.74 -4.97
C ASN A 190 -16.95 4.82 -6.44
N GLN A 191 -16.20 5.54 -7.24
CA GLN A 191 -16.41 5.64 -8.69
C GLN A 191 -15.25 4.95 -9.40
N VAL A 192 -15.49 3.74 -9.91
CA VAL A 192 -14.52 3.03 -10.75
C VAL A 192 -14.33 3.78 -12.06
N LYS A 193 -13.08 4.04 -12.43
CA LYS A 193 -12.69 4.72 -13.67
C LYS A 193 -12.17 3.75 -14.71
N ALA A 194 -11.39 2.77 -14.27
CA ALA A 194 -10.86 1.71 -15.10
C ALA A 194 -10.72 0.43 -14.27
N TYR A 195 -10.97 -0.71 -14.88
CA TYR A 195 -10.88 -2.02 -14.25
C TYR A 195 -10.37 -3.04 -15.28
N SER A 196 -9.40 -3.83 -14.88
CA SER A 196 -8.90 -4.96 -15.64
C SER A 196 -8.68 -6.12 -14.69
N ASN A 197 -9.15 -7.31 -15.04
CA ASN A 197 -9.05 -8.49 -14.19
C ASN A 197 -8.82 -9.74 -15.04
N SER A 198 -7.82 -10.50 -14.70
CA SER A 198 -7.53 -11.83 -15.28
C SER A 198 -7.79 -12.99 -14.31
N PHE A 199 -8.23 -12.70 -13.08
CA PHE A 199 -8.65 -13.74 -12.16
C PHE A 199 -9.94 -14.41 -12.65
N PRO A 200 -10.11 -15.73 -12.46
CA PRO A 200 -11.39 -16.40 -12.64
C PRO A 200 -12.46 -15.76 -11.75
N GLU A 201 -13.71 -15.75 -12.22
CA GLU A 201 -14.83 -15.14 -11.46
C GLU A 201 -14.97 -15.72 -10.05
N GLU A 202 -14.70 -17.02 -9.89
CA GLU A 202 -14.76 -17.73 -8.62
C GLU A 202 -13.65 -17.31 -7.64
N MET A 203 -12.59 -16.68 -8.12
CA MET A 203 -11.44 -16.21 -7.35
C MET A 203 -11.39 -14.69 -7.19
N GLU A 204 -12.46 -13.97 -7.57
CA GLU A 204 -12.49 -12.52 -7.43
C GLU A 204 -12.45 -12.12 -5.95
N VAL A 205 -11.31 -11.61 -5.51
CA VAL A 205 -11.12 -11.07 -4.15
C VAL A 205 -11.34 -9.56 -4.18
N ARG A 206 -12.46 -9.11 -3.65
CA ARG A 206 -12.71 -7.68 -3.45
C ARG A 206 -12.02 -7.23 -2.15
N ILE A 207 -10.87 -6.60 -2.28
CA ILE A 207 -10.12 -6.13 -1.12
C ILE A 207 -10.50 -4.68 -0.82
N GLY A 208 -11.17 -4.47 0.32
CA GLY A 208 -11.51 -3.13 0.82
C GLY A 208 -10.35 -2.37 1.46
N LEU A 209 -9.12 -2.51 0.93
CA LEU A 209 -7.91 -1.90 1.53
C LEU A 209 -7.85 -0.37 1.40
N THR A 210 -8.74 0.25 0.62
CA THR A 210 -8.72 1.69 0.36
C THR A 210 -9.31 2.54 1.51
N THR A 211 -9.78 1.90 2.58
CA THR A 211 -10.54 2.56 3.65
C THR A 211 -10.06 2.22 5.06
N ILE A 212 -8.74 2.04 5.24
CA ILE A 212 -8.20 1.71 6.56
C ILE A 212 -8.23 2.95 7.44
N ASN A 213 -8.98 2.89 8.53
CA ASN A 213 -8.89 3.82 9.65
C ASN A 213 -8.33 3.08 10.86
N PHE A 214 -7.07 3.34 11.21
CA PHE A 214 -6.39 2.68 12.33
C PHE A 214 -6.99 3.01 13.69
N TYR A 215 -7.77 4.08 13.79
CA TYR A 215 -8.35 4.58 15.04
C TYR A 215 -9.73 3.99 15.35
N GLU A 216 -10.26 3.13 14.46
CA GLU A 216 -11.48 2.38 14.74
C GLU A 216 -11.20 1.31 15.82
N PRO A 217 -12.22 0.92 16.61
CA PRO A 217 -12.07 -0.13 17.61
C PRO A 217 -11.60 -1.46 17.04
N THR A 218 -11.90 -1.70 15.76
CA THR A 218 -11.46 -2.88 15.02
C THR A 218 -10.85 -2.49 13.67
N ILE A 219 -9.80 -3.21 13.26
CA ILE A 219 -9.16 -3.13 11.96
C ILE A 219 -9.12 -4.53 11.36
N PHE A 220 -9.53 -4.72 10.11
CA PHE A 220 -9.60 -6.04 9.46
C PHE A 220 -10.36 -7.09 10.30
N ASP A 221 -11.45 -6.71 10.96
CA ASP A 221 -12.21 -7.53 11.90
C ASP A 221 -11.40 -8.04 13.12
N LYS A 222 -10.30 -7.37 13.43
CA LYS A 222 -9.44 -7.64 14.59
C LYS A 222 -9.48 -6.47 15.56
N VAL A 223 -9.19 -6.74 16.83
CA VAL A 223 -9.07 -5.69 17.85
C VAL A 223 -7.94 -4.74 17.45
N SER A 224 -8.22 -3.45 17.36
CA SER A 224 -7.21 -2.44 17.04
C SER A 224 -6.23 -2.27 18.22
N PRO A 225 -4.91 -2.19 17.95
CA PRO A 225 -3.93 -1.78 18.96
C PRO A 225 -4.15 -0.36 19.51
N LEU A 226 -4.96 0.45 18.83
CA LEU A 226 -5.35 1.80 19.27
C LEU A 226 -6.75 1.83 19.91
N SER A 227 -7.40 0.68 20.12
CA SER A 227 -8.66 0.61 20.85
C SER A 227 -8.47 0.95 22.34
N ALA A 228 -9.52 1.48 22.98
CA ALA A 228 -9.48 1.82 24.41
C ALA A 228 -9.07 0.65 25.31
N GLY A 229 -9.40 -0.59 24.90
CA GLY A 229 -9.06 -1.81 25.63
C GLY A 229 -7.75 -2.48 25.21
N ALA A 230 -6.93 -1.85 24.35
CA ALA A 230 -5.77 -2.47 23.72
C ALA A 230 -4.78 -3.10 24.71
N PHE A 231 -4.56 -2.48 25.87
CA PHE A 231 -3.68 -3.00 26.93
C PHE A 231 -4.14 -4.34 27.52
N SER A 232 -5.41 -4.71 27.40
CA SER A 232 -5.88 -6.03 27.81
C SER A 232 -5.49 -7.13 26.84
N TYR A 233 -5.30 -6.80 25.58
CA TYR A 233 -5.04 -7.75 24.49
C TYR A 233 -3.57 -7.78 24.06
N TYR A 234 -2.84 -6.66 24.20
CA TYR A 234 -1.50 -6.49 23.66
C TYR A 234 -0.48 -6.12 24.73
N ARG A 235 0.77 -6.52 24.46
CA ARG A 235 1.98 -5.93 25.04
C ARG A 235 2.63 -5.08 23.98
N PHE A 236 3.29 -4.01 24.41
CA PHE A 236 3.97 -3.07 23.54
C PHE A 236 5.44 -2.99 23.91
N LYS A 237 6.30 -2.88 22.90
CA LYS A 237 7.74 -2.71 23.08
C LYS A 237 8.23 -1.64 22.13
N LEU A 238 9.00 -0.67 22.65
CA LEU A 238 9.67 0.31 21.82
C LEU A 238 10.88 -0.35 21.15
N GLU A 239 10.91 -0.41 19.82
CA GLU A 239 12.04 -0.95 19.06
C GLU A 239 13.05 0.15 18.70
N GLY A 240 12.61 1.41 18.66
CA GLY A 240 13.45 2.57 18.38
C GLY A 240 12.64 3.75 17.89
N CYS A 241 13.35 4.84 17.59
CA CYS A 241 12.78 6.03 16.97
C CYS A 241 13.70 6.54 15.85
N TYR A 242 13.11 7.21 14.86
CA TYR A 242 13.82 7.80 13.72
C TYR A 242 13.15 9.10 13.29
N SER A 243 13.89 9.94 12.57
CA SER A 243 13.33 11.18 12.00
C SER A 243 12.87 10.97 10.56
N GLU A 244 11.67 11.42 10.26
CA GLU A 244 11.11 11.47 8.90
C GLU A 244 10.59 12.88 8.63
N GLY A 245 11.27 13.62 7.75
CA GLY A 245 11.00 15.04 7.58
C GLY A 245 11.23 15.80 8.89
N ASN A 246 10.18 16.50 9.35
CA ASN A 246 10.20 17.26 10.60
C ASN A 246 9.66 16.46 11.81
N HIS A 247 9.32 15.20 11.62
CA HIS A 247 8.70 14.38 12.65
C HIS A 247 9.66 13.32 13.19
N LEU A 248 9.59 13.10 14.50
CA LEU A 248 10.19 11.94 15.16
C LEU A 248 9.14 10.82 15.18
N ILE A 249 9.51 9.64 14.72
CA ILE A 249 8.62 8.47 14.61
C ILE A 249 9.07 7.40 15.59
N ASN A 250 8.16 6.93 16.42
CA ASN A 250 8.38 5.83 17.35
C ASN A 250 7.93 4.51 16.71
N LYS A 251 8.84 3.54 16.59
CA LYS A 251 8.53 2.18 16.15
C LYS A 251 8.15 1.32 17.35
N ILE A 252 6.90 0.90 17.39
CA ILE A 252 6.30 0.14 18.47
C ILE A 252 5.98 -1.28 18.00
N LYS A 253 6.59 -2.28 18.64
CA LYS A 253 6.20 -3.69 18.43
C LYS A 253 4.88 -3.97 19.14
N VAL A 254 3.92 -4.50 18.40
CA VAL A 254 2.60 -4.94 18.89
C VAL A 254 2.61 -6.45 19.05
N ILE A 255 2.51 -6.92 20.29
CA ILE A 255 2.64 -8.33 20.65
C ILE A 255 1.34 -8.79 21.31
N PRO A 256 0.56 -9.70 20.68
CA PRO A 256 -0.61 -10.28 21.31
C PRO A 256 -0.26 -10.98 22.65
N LYS A 257 -1.08 -10.79 23.67
CA LYS A 257 -0.92 -11.49 24.97
C LYS A 257 -1.33 -12.96 24.90
N GLN A 258 -2.13 -13.32 23.88
CA GLN A 258 -2.58 -14.69 23.63
C GLN A 258 -2.63 -14.96 22.12
N ASP A 259 -2.49 -16.19 21.73
CA ASP A 259 -2.65 -16.60 20.33
C ASP A 259 -4.14 -16.61 19.95
N SER A 260 -4.58 -15.64 19.18
CA SER A 260 -5.97 -15.48 18.78
C SER A 260 -6.07 -14.95 17.35
N PRO A 261 -6.96 -15.50 16.51
CA PRO A 261 -7.21 -14.97 15.17
C PRO A 261 -7.87 -13.59 15.18
N ARG A 262 -8.34 -13.12 16.36
CA ARG A 262 -8.94 -11.81 16.56
C ARG A 262 -7.92 -10.71 16.82
N LEU A 263 -6.66 -11.05 16.95
CA LEU A 263 -5.57 -10.12 17.27
C LEU A 263 -4.62 -9.98 16.09
N VAL A 264 -3.97 -8.81 16.01
CA VAL A 264 -2.90 -8.53 15.06
C VAL A 264 -1.55 -8.63 15.76
N SER A 265 -0.47 -8.86 15.00
CA SER A 265 0.90 -8.75 15.48
C SER A 265 1.75 -8.02 14.47
N GLY A 266 2.76 -7.27 14.90
CA GLY A 266 3.62 -6.55 13.97
C GLY A 266 4.11 -5.24 14.53
N ASP A 267 4.25 -4.24 13.67
CA ASP A 267 4.84 -2.96 14.00
C ASP A 267 3.85 -1.82 13.74
N LEU A 268 3.83 -0.87 14.68
CA LEU A 268 3.05 0.37 14.60
C LEU A 268 4.01 1.55 14.74
N TYR A 269 3.88 2.52 13.86
CA TYR A 269 4.74 3.69 13.80
C TYR A 269 3.93 4.92 14.21
N ILE A 270 4.33 5.57 15.29
CA ILE A 270 3.62 6.69 15.92
C ILE A 270 4.47 7.96 15.82
N VAL A 271 3.89 9.01 15.27
CA VAL A 271 4.49 10.35 15.22
C VAL A 271 4.59 10.90 16.64
N GLU A 272 5.79 11.29 17.08
CA GLU A 272 5.99 11.97 18.38
C GLU A 272 5.23 13.31 18.36
N ASP A 273 4.77 13.76 19.51
CA ASP A 273 3.99 14.99 19.75
C ASP A 273 2.58 15.02 19.15
N LEU A 274 2.38 14.46 17.97
CA LEU A 274 1.05 14.31 17.37
C LEU A 274 0.32 13.05 17.84
N TRP A 275 1.07 12.01 18.19
CA TRP A 275 0.54 10.70 18.64
C TRP A 275 -0.39 10.03 17.63
N CYS A 276 -0.19 10.35 16.33
CA CYS A 276 -0.91 9.76 15.21
C CYS A 276 -0.08 8.66 14.54
N VAL A 277 -0.76 7.85 13.72
CA VAL A 277 -0.12 6.76 12.95
C VAL A 277 0.56 7.32 11.73
N SER A 278 1.86 7.07 11.56
CA SER A 278 2.58 7.30 10.30
C SER A 278 2.65 6.04 9.43
N ALA A 279 2.70 4.85 10.04
CA ALA A 279 2.68 3.59 9.32
C ALA A 279 2.27 2.43 10.23
N ALA A 280 1.90 1.31 9.60
CA ALA A 280 1.68 0.05 10.29
C ALA A 280 2.08 -1.12 9.40
N GLU A 281 2.64 -2.16 10.00
CA GLU A 281 2.88 -3.46 9.38
C GLU A 281 2.33 -4.55 10.29
N PHE A 282 1.19 -5.13 9.91
CA PHE A 282 0.51 -6.12 10.72
C PHE A 282 0.39 -7.47 10.03
N SER A 283 0.74 -8.51 10.76
CA SER A 283 0.38 -9.88 10.41
C SER A 283 -1.02 -10.19 10.93
N ILE A 284 -1.91 -10.62 10.05
CA ILE A 284 -3.30 -10.97 10.33
C ILE A 284 -3.59 -12.39 9.88
N ARG A 285 -4.57 -13.03 10.52
CA ARG A 285 -5.10 -14.33 10.08
C ARG A 285 -6.51 -14.14 9.55
N MET A 286 -6.75 -14.58 8.29
CA MET A 286 -8.03 -14.51 7.61
C MET A 286 -8.36 -15.90 7.05
N SER A 287 -9.47 -16.49 7.47
CA SER A 287 -9.97 -17.78 6.94
C SER A 287 -8.88 -18.89 6.84
N GLY A 288 -7.99 -18.96 7.85
CA GLY A 288 -6.90 -19.93 7.87
C GLY A 288 -5.63 -19.53 7.10
N LEU A 289 -5.65 -18.43 6.41
CA LEU A 289 -4.48 -17.83 5.75
C LEU A 289 -3.82 -16.80 6.67
N LYS A 290 -2.51 -16.64 6.53
CA LYS A 290 -1.74 -15.58 7.16
C LYS A 290 -1.37 -14.56 6.09
N ALA A 291 -1.71 -13.30 6.33
CA ALA A 291 -1.36 -12.18 5.46
C ALA A 291 -0.60 -11.13 6.25
N THR A 292 0.26 -10.38 5.57
CA THR A 292 0.92 -9.20 6.12
C THR A 292 0.36 -7.98 5.41
N VAL A 293 -0.22 -7.07 6.18
CA VAL A 293 -0.71 -5.78 5.67
C VAL A 293 0.28 -4.71 6.07
N LYS A 294 0.76 -3.96 5.09
CA LYS A 294 1.59 -2.76 5.29
C LYS A 294 0.80 -1.55 4.84
N ALA A 295 0.78 -0.51 5.64
CA ALA A 295 0.17 0.75 5.29
C ALA A 295 1.08 1.92 5.69
N THR A 296 1.16 2.91 4.82
CA THR A 296 1.91 4.15 5.07
C THR A 296 0.94 5.31 5.03
N CYS A 297 1.00 6.16 6.05
CA CYS A 297 0.26 7.40 6.13
C CYS A 297 1.20 8.56 5.81
N LYS A 298 0.73 9.53 5.02
CA LYS A 298 1.46 10.78 4.78
C LYS A 298 0.68 11.95 5.34
N GLU A 299 1.40 12.96 5.77
CA GLU A 299 0.80 14.25 6.13
C GLU A 299 0.26 14.90 4.85
N VAL A 300 -1.06 14.96 4.72
CA VAL A 300 -1.75 15.54 3.55
C VAL A 300 -2.12 17.01 3.75
N GLN A 301 -2.21 17.42 5.01
CA GLN A 301 -2.36 18.79 5.49
C GLN A 301 -1.66 18.87 6.85
N PRO A 302 -1.31 20.07 7.36
CA PRO A 302 -0.66 20.20 8.67
C PRO A 302 -1.38 19.39 9.76
N SER A 303 -0.68 18.46 10.37
CA SER A 303 -1.16 17.54 11.42
C SER A 303 -2.29 16.58 10.99
N VAL A 304 -2.53 16.40 9.68
CA VAL A 304 -3.52 15.46 9.14
C VAL A 304 -2.83 14.34 8.37
N PHE A 305 -2.79 13.16 8.95
CA PHE A 305 -2.20 11.97 8.35
C PHE A 305 -3.28 11.03 7.79
N LEU A 306 -3.16 10.65 6.53
CA LEU A 306 -4.04 9.69 5.87
C LEU A 306 -3.23 8.54 5.27
N ALA A 307 -3.81 7.34 5.28
CA ALA A 307 -3.23 6.20 4.60
C ALA A 307 -3.17 6.47 3.08
N THR A 308 -1.97 6.58 2.55
CA THR A 308 -1.71 6.89 1.13
C THR A 308 -1.22 5.68 0.35
N SER A 309 -0.73 4.66 1.04
CA SER A 309 -0.31 3.40 0.43
C SER A 309 -0.70 2.25 1.34
N THR A 310 -1.17 1.16 0.75
CA THR A 310 -1.47 -0.08 1.47
C THR A 310 -1.13 -1.27 0.57
N SER A 311 -0.46 -2.27 1.12
CA SER A 311 -0.18 -3.56 0.47
C SER A 311 -0.54 -4.72 1.40
N MET A 312 -0.85 -5.88 0.81
CA MET A 312 -1.16 -7.10 1.54
C MET A 312 -0.51 -8.31 0.84
#